data_dc00ecd5d4888e95adb412b0c5341931
#
_entry.id   dc00ecd5d4888e95adb412b0c5341931
#
_cell.length_a   1.000
_cell.length_b   1.000
_cell.length_c   1.000
_cell.angle_alpha   90.00
_cell.angle_beta   90.00
_cell.angle_gamma   90.00
#
_symmetry.space_group_name_H-M   'P 1'
#
loop_
_entity.id
_entity.type
_entity.pdbx_description
1 polymer ?
#
loop_
_entity_poly.entity_id
_entity_poly.type
_entity_poly.pdbx_seq_one_letter_code
_entity_poly.pdbx_strand_id
1 'polypeptide(L)'
;MDRSSLVVSLAVPLHAAAETRKRWAMYIDVSKCYGCYACVAACAAENNVPIGVFRTWVERHVTKGGTVIFVPKQCNHCENAPCVKACPTGATYKTKDGLVLVNDDLCIGCGACIQACPYGARFFNPIKGVVDKCTFCEHRIYNDKLPACVEACPTGARVFGDLNDPTSPISRLVANTATQRLKVETGAEPMIFYRDLPAGANL
;
A
#
# COMPACT_ATOMS: atom_id res chain seq x y z
N MET A 1 49.69 -15.31 -52.51
CA MET A 1 49.14 -14.09 -51.84
C MET A 1 47.80 -14.44 -51.28
N ASP A 2 47.80 -14.85 -50.03
CA ASP A 2 46.63 -15.33 -49.31
C ASP A 2 46.02 -14.16 -48.53
N ARG A 3 44.76 -13.81 -48.83
CA ARG A 3 44.01 -12.77 -48.15
C ARG A 3 43.03 -13.41 -47.18
N SER A 4 43.49 -13.71 -45.96
CA SER A 4 42.65 -14.13 -44.86
C SER A 4 41.77 -12.96 -44.39
N SER A 5 40.47 -13.04 -44.70
CA SER A 5 39.47 -12.09 -44.25
C SER A 5 39.16 -12.29 -42.76
N LEU A 6 39.62 -11.37 -41.91
CA LEU A 6 39.22 -11.30 -40.52
C LEU A 6 37.77 -10.81 -40.41
N VAL A 7 36.85 -11.72 -40.08
CA VAL A 7 35.48 -11.36 -39.68
C VAL A 7 35.51 -11.00 -38.21
N VAL A 8 35.47 -9.69 -37.92
CA VAL A 8 35.30 -9.19 -36.55
C VAL A 8 33.80 -9.25 -36.24
N SER A 9 33.38 -10.24 -35.46
CA SER A 9 32.04 -10.35 -34.90
C SER A 9 31.88 -9.31 -33.79
N LEU A 10 31.22 -8.21 -34.05
CA LEU A 10 30.78 -7.25 -33.02
C LEU A 10 29.63 -7.87 -32.25
N ALA A 11 29.92 -8.47 -31.10
CA ALA A 11 28.93 -8.84 -30.13
C ALA A 11 28.32 -7.56 -29.54
N VAL A 12 27.12 -7.21 -29.96
CA VAL A 12 26.31 -6.16 -29.34
C VAL A 12 25.97 -6.65 -27.92
N PRO A 13 26.35 -5.93 -26.85
CA PRO A 13 25.96 -6.34 -25.51
C PRO A 13 24.44 -6.30 -25.43
N LEU A 14 23.81 -7.44 -25.10
CA LEU A 14 22.41 -7.46 -24.68
C LEU A 14 22.29 -6.46 -23.54
N HIS A 15 21.53 -5.40 -23.75
CA HIS A 15 21.12 -4.50 -22.69
C HIS A 15 20.42 -5.35 -21.63
N ALA A 16 21.06 -5.55 -20.48
CA ALA A 16 20.40 -6.05 -19.31
C ALA A 16 19.19 -5.13 -19.08
N ALA A 17 17.99 -5.69 -19.20
CA ALA A 17 16.77 -4.95 -18.87
C ALA A 17 16.97 -4.39 -17.45
N ALA A 18 16.99 -3.07 -17.32
CA ALA A 18 17.08 -2.43 -16.03
C ALA A 18 15.95 -3.03 -15.17
N GLU A 19 16.29 -3.67 -14.07
CA GLU A 19 15.30 -4.19 -13.12
C GLU A 19 14.40 -3.02 -12.75
N THR A 20 13.17 -3.05 -13.25
CA THR A 20 12.20 -1.99 -12.96
C THR A 20 11.94 -2.04 -11.47
N ARG A 21 12.29 -0.96 -10.77
CA ARG A 21 12.08 -0.82 -9.33
C ARG A 21 10.62 -1.12 -9.01
N LYS A 22 10.37 -2.11 -8.15
CA LYS A 22 9.02 -2.46 -7.69
C LYS A 22 8.30 -1.24 -7.10
N ARG A 23 7.00 -1.15 -7.33
CA ARG A 23 6.13 -0.12 -6.78
C ARG A 23 4.86 -0.75 -6.21
N TRP A 24 4.90 -1.04 -4.94
CA TRP A 24 3.82 -1.71 -4.25
C TRP A 24 2.57 -0.83 -4.12
N ALA A 25 1.43 -1.40 -4.46
CA ALA A 25 0.14 -0.73 -4.36
C ALA A 25 -0.99 -1.72 -4.03
N MET A 26 -2.14 -1.17 -3.65
CA MET A 26 -3.36 -1.93 -3.42
C MET A 26 -4.51 -1.34 -4.21
N TYR A 27 -5.32 -2.20 -4.82
CA TYR A 27 -6.59 -1.88 -5.43
C TYR A 27 -7.71 -2.40 -4.53
N ILE A 28 -8.75 -1.60 -4.34
CA ILE A 28 -9.91 -1.95 -3.52
C ILE A 28 -11.18 -1.70 -4.32
N ASP A 29 -11.93 -2.77 -4.57
CA ASP A 29 -13.25 -2.71 -5.17
C ASP A 29 -14.31 -2.60 -4.06
N VAL A 30 -14.84 -1.39 -3.87
CA VAL A 30 -15.82 -1.11 -2.82
C VAL A 30 -17.13 -1.85 -3.07
N SER A 31 -17.51 -2.07 -4.33
CA SER A 31 -18.75 -2.79 -4.68
C SER A 31 -18.75 -4.25 -4.23
N LYS A 32 -17.55 -4.84 -4.08
CA LYS A 32 -17.38 -6.21 -3.60
C LYS A 32 -17.28 -6.33 -2.09
N CYS A 33 -17.13 -5.22 -1.37
CA CYS A 33 -16.98 -5.24 0.08
C CYS A 33 -18.36 -5.22 0.77
N TYR A 34 -18.69 -6.28 1.49
CA TYR A 34 -19.92 -6.36 2.27
C TYR A 34 -19.71 -6.22 3.79
N GLY A 35 -18.51 -5.81 4.22
CA GLY A 35 -18.25 -5.50 5.63
C GLY A 35 -18.08 -6.71 6.54
N CYS A 36 -17.51 -7.83 6.06
CA CYS A 36 -17.29 -9.04 6.87
C CYS A 36 -16.17 -8.91 7.92
N TYR A 37 -15.33 -7.88 7.84
CA TYR A 37 -14.17 -7.62 8.72
C TYR A 37 -13.10 -8.73 8.74
N ALA A 38 -13.14 -9.73 7.87
CA ALA A 38 -12.11 -10.77 7.78
C ALA A 38 -10.70 -10.18 7.59
N CYS A 39 -10.58 -9.12 6.80
CA CYS A 39 -9.31 -8.41 6.59
C CYS A 39 -8.78 -7.75 7.87
N VAL A 40 -9.66 -7.30 8.77
CA VAL A 40 -9.29 -6.69 10.07
C VAL A 40 -8.77 -7.77 11.01
N ALA A 41 -9.51 -8.87 11.14
CA ALA A 41 -9.12 -10.01 11.98
C ALA A 41 -7.81 -10.64 11.52
N ALA A 42 -7.66 -10.89 10.20
CA ALA A 42 -6.44 -11.45 9.64
C ALA A 42 -5.22 -10.53 9.84
N CYS A 43 -5.41 -9.21 9.69
CA CYS A 43 -4.35 -8.24 9.93
C CYS A 43 -3.94 -8.21 11.41
N ALA A 44 -4.91 -8.29 12.33
CA ALA A 44 -4.63 -8.30 13.77
C ALA A 44 -3.85 -9.55 14.17
N ALA A 45 -4.26 -10.72 13.71
CA ALA A 45 -3.61 -11.99 13.97
C ALA A 45 -2.18 -12.05 13.38
N GLU A 46 -2.03 -11.66 12.11
CA GLU A 46 -0.74 -11.72 11.39
C GLU A 46 0.31 -10.78 11.98
N ASN A 47 -0.11 -9.58 12.41
CA ASN A 47 0.81 -8.52 12.82
C ASN A 47 0.82 -8.27 14.33
N ASN A 48 0.21 -9.13 15.14
CA ASN A 48 0.10 -8.98 16.59
C ASN A 48 -0.39 -7.57 16.98
N VAL A 49 -1.44 -7.08 16.31
CA VAL A 49 -1.96 -5.73 16.56
C VAL A 49 -2.67 -5.73 17.93
N PRO A 50 -2.34 -4.81 18.83
CA PRO A 50 -2.96 -4.74 20.15
C PRO A 50 -4.47 -4.49 20.06
N ILE A 51 -5.22 -4.98 21.06
CA ILE A 51 -6.66 -4.73 21.20
C ILE A 51 -6.90 -3.23 21.34
N GLY A 52 -7.91 -2.71 20.63
CA GLY A 52 -8.32 -1.31 20.65
C GLY A 52 -7.65 -0.41 19.60
N VAL A 53 -6.67 -0.95 18.85
CA VAL A 53 -6.04 -0.24 17.71
C VAL A 53 -6.06 -1.09 16.46
N PHE A 54 -5.92 -0.45 15.28
CA PHE A 54 -6.10 -1.14 14.01
C PHE A 54 -5.07 -0.68 12.97
N ARG A 55 -4.44 -1.62 12.26
CA ARG A 55 -3.65 -1.34 11.06
C ARG A 55 -4.50 -1.22 9.80
N THR A 56 -5.66 -1.88 9.77
CA THR A 56 -6.70 -1.75 8.75
C THR A 56 -8.07 -1.79 9.42
N TRP A 57 -9.02 -1.06 8.87
CA TRP A 57 -10.40 -1.00 9.36
C TRP A 57 -11.36 -0.93 8.18
N VAL A 58 -12.65 -1.09 8.44
CA VAL A 58 -13.71 -0.96 7.45
C VAL A 58 -14.73 0.06 7.94
N GLU A 59 -14.92 1.12 7.18
CA GLU A 59 -15.93 2.13 7.49
C GLU A 59 -17.25 1.78 6.83
N ARG A 60 -18.34 1.95 7.59
CA ARG A 60 -19.70 1.82 7.10
C ARG A 60 -20.23 3.20 6.76
N HIS A 61 -20.63 3.41 5.53
CA HIS A 61 -21.25 4.63 5.05
C HIS A 61 -22.67 4.35 4.58
N VAL A 62 -23.53 5.36 4.71
CA VAL A 62 -24.88 5.33 4.15
C VAL A 62 -24.95 6.42 3.07
N THR A 63 -25.24 6.03 1.85
CA THR A 63 -25.40 6.99 0.74
C THR A 63 -26.65 7.83 0.91
N LYS A 64 -26.78 8.93 0.17
CA LYS A 64 -28.00 9.77 0.16
C LYS A 64 -29.25 8.98 -0.22
N GLY A 65 -29.10 7.89 -0.98
CA GLY A 65 -30.20 6.97 -1.35
C GLY A 65 -30.48 5.86 -0.32
N GLY A 66 -29.86 5.89 0.87
CA GLY A 66 -30.06 4.90 1.94
C GLY A 66 -29.26 3.60 1.76
N THR A 67 -28.50 3.44 0.69
CA THR A 67 -27.67 2.25 0.45
C THR A 67 -26.49 2.23 1.41
N VAL A 68 -26.28 1.09 2.08
CA VAL A 68 -25.12 0.85 2.94
C VAL A 68 -23.94 0.37 2.08
N ILE A 69 -22.79 0.99 2.27
CA ILE A 69 -21.55 0.61 1.64
C ILE A 69 -20.44 0.47 2.70
N PHE A 70 -19.45 -0.35 2.40
CA PHE A 70 -18.32 -0.60 3.28
C PHE A 70 -17.02 -0.24 2.58
N VAL A 71 -16.21 0.63 3.19
CA VAL A 71 -14.97 1.14 2.63
C VAL A 71 -13.80 0.65 3.48
N PRO A 72 -13.03 -0.32 3.00
CA PRO A 72 -11.83 -0.77 3.68
C PRO A 72 -10.72 0.28 3.61
N LYS A 73 -10.08 0.58 4.74
CA LYS A 73 -9.01 1.57 4.84
C LYS A 73 -7.79 1.02 5.58
N GLN A 74 -6.64 1.58 5.31
CA GLN A 74 -5.35 1.34 5.98
C GLN A 74 -4.36 2.45 5.61
N CYS A 75 -3.07 2.31 5.98
CA CYS A 75 -2.03 3.21 5.49
C CYS A 75 -1.93 3.16 3.96
N ASN A 76 -1.90 4.33 3.35
CA ASN A 76 -1.88 4.49 1.89
C ASN A 76 -0.49 4.36 1.26
N HIS A 77 0.58 4.16 2.04
CA HIS A 77 1.96 4.08 1.53
C HIS A 77 2.27 5.15 0.48
N CYS A 78 1.95 6.41 0.82
CA CYS A 78 1.98 7.55 -0.08
C CYS A 78 3.33 7.72 -0.78
N GLU A 79 3.32 8.10 -2.08
CA GLU A 79 4.53 8.43 -2.81
C GLU A 79 5.22 9.64 -2.20
N ASN A 80 4.45 10.68 -1.89
CA ASN A 80 4.89 11.89 -1.23
C ASN A 80 4.43 11.92 0.24
N ALA A 81 4.95 11.00 1.06
CA ALA A 81 4.47 10.73 2.40
C ALA A 81 4.72 11.87 3.40
N PRO A 82 3.70 12.62 3.86
CA PRO A 82 3.90 13.72 4.81
C PRO A 82 4.41 13.24 6.17
N CYS A 83 4.06 12.04 6.56
CA CYS A 83 4.51 11.42 7.81
C CYS A 83 6.00 11.08 7.84
N VAL A 84 6.64 10.87 6.69
CA VAL A 84 8.10 10.70 6.58
C VAL A 84 8.77 12.05 6.81
N LYS A 85 8.25 13.10 6.18
CA LYS A 85 8.78 14.47 6.32
C LYS A 85 8.65 15.02 7.74
N ALA A 86 7.60 14.62 8.47
CA ALA A 86 7.34 15.08 9.83
C ALA A 86 8.14 14.33 10.91
N CYS A 87 8.85 13.26 10.58
CA CYS A 87 9.54 12.45 11.57
C CYS A 87 10.89 13.06 11.96
N PRO A 88 11.08 13.56 13.20
CA PRO A 88 12.30 14.24 13.60
C PRO A 88 13.51 13.32 13.72
N THR A 89 13.29 12.03 13.98
CA THR A 89 14.37 11.03 14.15
C THR A 89 14.65 10.23 12.88
N GLY A 90 13.86 10.42 11.81
CA GLY A 90 13.94 9.57 10.62
C GLY A 90 13.41 8.15 10.82
N ALA A 91 12.81 7.84 11.99
CA ALA A 91 12.24 6.51 12.25
C ALA A 91 11.16 6.10 11.24
N THR A 92 10.36 7.07 10.77
CA THR A 92 9.46 6.83 9.63
C THR A 92 10.21 7.09 8.34
N TYR A 93 10.32 6.09 7.49
CA TYR A 93 11.08 6.16 6.25
C TYR A 93 10.34 5.49 5.08
N LYS A 94 10.82 5.74 3.86
CA LYS A 94 10.31 5.12 2.65
C LYS A 94 11.40 4.21 2.05
N THR A 95 11.02 2.98 1.72
CA THR A 95 11.90 2.01 1.08
C THR A 95 12.07 2.32 -0.41
N LYS A 96 13.05 1.66 -1.05
CA LYS A 96 13.28 1.83 -2.50
C LYS A 96 12.10 1.39 -3.35
N ASP A 97 11.33 0.40 -2.94
CA ASP A 97 10.15 -0.16 -3.60
C ASP A 97 8.82 0.49 -3.15
N GLY A 98 8.89 1.61 -2.43
CA GLY A 98 7.77 2.49 -2.13
C GLY A 98 7.03 2.22 -0.83
N LEU A 99 7.45 1.26 -0.01
CA LEU A 99 6.83 1.07 1.30
C LEU A 99 7.19 2.22 2.24
N VAL A 100 6.21 2.70 2.99
CA VAL A 100 6.45 3.60 4.12
C VAL A 100 6.46 2.75 5.38
N LEU A 101 7.55 2.72 6.10
CA LEU A 101 7.76 1.90 7.29
C LEU A 101 8.13 2.74 8.52
N VAL A 102 8.20 2.11 9.68
CA VAL A 102 8.68 2.69 10.93
C VAL A 102 9.77 1.76 11.48
N ASN A 103 10.91 2.34 11.82
CA ASN A 103 11.93 1.66 12.58
C ASN A 103 11.62 1.87 14.07
N ASP A 104 11.29 0.78 14.76
CA ASP A 104 10.88 0.80 16.16
C ASP A 104 12.02 1.31 17.07
N ASP A 105 13.28 0.99 16.75
CA ASP A 105 14.45 1.38 17.56
C ASP A 105 14.76 2.88 17.51
N LEU A 106 14.40 3.54 16.40
CA LEU A 106 14.58 4.99 16.21
C LEU A 106 13.35 5.81 16.62
N CYS A 107 12.20 5.14 16.84
CA CYS A 107 10.96 5.82 17.14
C CYS A 107 10.87 6.23 18.60
N ILE A 108 10.81 7.54 18.85
CA ILE A 108 10.67 8.12 20.21
C ILE A 108 9.20 8.30 20.63
N GLY A 109 8.22 7.80 19.87
CA GLY A 109 6.81 7.90 20.22
C GLY A 109 6.19 9.30 20.18
N CYS A 110 6.84 10.31 19.61
CA CYS A 110 6.41 11.73 19.69
C CYS A 110 5.07 12.04 18.99
N GLY A 111 4.54 11.13 18.14
CA GLY A 111 3.25 11.31 17.48
C GLY A 111 3.21 12.29 16.31
N ALA A 112 4.29 12.99 15.95
CA ALA A 112 4.30 13.97 14.86
C ALA A 112 3.81 13.37 13.52
N CYS A 113 4.18 12.13 13.22
CA CYS A 113 3.73 11.40 12.04
C CYS A 113 2.24 10.98 12.09
N ILE A 114 1.63 10.88 13.29
CA ILE A 114 0.19 10.64 13.45
C ILE A 114 -0.55 11.90 13.01
N GLN A 115 -0.13 13.07 13.52
CA GLN A 115 -0.74 14.36 13.18
C GLN A 115 -0.58 14.72 11.69
N ALA A 116 0.56 14.37 11.09
CA ALA A 116 0.83 14.62 9.69
C ALA A 116 0.07 13.70 8.72
N CYS A 117 -0.54 12.62 9.20
CA CYS A 117 -1.23 11.66 8.33
C CYS A 117 -2.65 12.13 8.00
N PRO A 118 -2.97 12.49 6.73
CA PRO A 118 -4.31 12.98 6.39
C PRO A 118 -5.39 11.89 6.47
N TYR A 119 -4.98 10.62 6.54
CA TYR A 119 -5.88 9.47 6.54
C TYR A 119 -6.15 8.89 7.93
N GLY A 120 -5.53 9.40 9.00
CA GLY A 120 -5.64 8.81 10.34
C GLY A 120 -5.11 7.37 10.44
N ALA A 121 -4.21 6.98 9.55
CA ALA A 121 -3.78 5.58 9.39
C ALA A 121 -2.58 5.21 10.27
N ARG A 122 -2.33 5.96 11.34
CA ARG A 122 -1.27 5.72 12.32
C ARG A 122 -1.82 5.80 13.72
N PHE A 123 -1.28 4.99 14.60
CA PHE A 123 -1.65 4.97 16.01
C PHE A 123 -0.41 4.78 16.89
N PHE A 124 -0.54 5.12 18.15
CA PHE A 124 0.46 4.78 19.15
C PHE A 124 0.23 3.33 19.62
N ASN A 125 1.25 2.49 19.47
CA ASN A 125 1.17 1.10 19.92
C ASN A 125 1.42 1.05 21.42
N PRO A 126 0.41 0.70 22.24
CA PRO A 126 0.51 0.77 23.71
C PRO A 126 1.45 -0.30 24.31
N ILE A 127 1.75 -1.36 23.55
CA ILE A 127 2.65 -2.42 24.02
C ILE A 127 4.10 -2.08 23.71
N LYS A 128 4.35 -1.58 22.49
CA LYS A 128 5.71 -1.26 22.01
C LYS A 128 6.20 0.13 22.44
N GLY A 129 5.30 1.05 22.79
CA GLY A 129 5.66 2.43 23.10
C GLY A 129 6.06 3.28 21.88
N VAL A 130 5.79 2.82 20.66
CA VAL A 130 6.15 3.47 19.39
C VAL A 130 4.93 3.69 18.53
N VAL A 131 5.07 4.48 17.44
CA VAL A 131 3.99 4.63 16.45
C VAL A 131 3.97 3.42 15.51
N ASP A 132 2.77 2.89 15.29
CA ASP A 132 2.55 1.75 14.40
C ASP A 132 1.52 2.07 13.30
N LYS A 133 1.50 1.25 12.24
CA LYS A 133 0.61 1.34 11.09
C LYS A 133 0.71 0.10 10.19
N CYS A 134 -0.15 0.02 9.17
CA CYS A 134 -0.03 -1.01 8.12
C CYS A 134 1.33 -0.92 7.41
N THR A 135 2.00 -2.06 7.23
CA THR A 135 3.30 -2.22 6.54
C THR A 135 3.15 -2.89 5.16
N PHE A 136 1.92 -3.12 4.67
CA PHE A 136 1.60 -4.03 3.58
C PHE A 136 2.07 -5.46 3.85
N CYS A 137 2.28 -5.81 5.13
CA CYS A 137 2.87 -7.09 5.55
C CYS A 137 4.22 -7.35 4.85
N GLU A 138 5.20 -6.41 4.99
CA GLU A 138 6.50 -6.49 4.32
C GLU A 138 7.18 -7.85 4.50
N HIS A 139 7.06 -8.44 5.69
CA HIS A 139 7.58 -9.78 5.99
C HIS A 139 6.96 -10.89 5.12
N ARG A 140 5.73 -10.67 4.60
CA ARG A 140 5.07 -11.62 3.68
C ARG A 140 5.43 -11.33 2.23
N ILE A 141 5.31 -10.07 1.81
CA ILE A 141 5.52 -9.71 0.39
C ILE A 141 6.96 -9.89 -0.07
N TYR A 142 7.93 -9.75 0.83
CA TYR A 142 9.33 -10.08 0.54
C TYR A 142 9.61 -11.60 0.52
N ASN A 143 8.64 -12.41 0.89
CA ASN A 143 8.64 -13.87 0.79
C ASN A 143 7.57 -14.36 -0.21
N ASP A 144 7.26 -13.57 -1.23
CA ASP A 144 6.33 -13.86 -2.33
C ASP A 144 4.91 -14.26 -1.88
N LYS A 145 4.49 -13.80 -0.69
CA LYS A 145 3.14 -14.02 -0.16
C LYS A 145 2.31 -12.74 -0.24
N LEU A 146 1.02 -12.87 -0.41
CA LEU A 146 0.10 -11.75 -0.35
C LEU A 146 -0.02 -11.20 1.08
N PRO A 147 -0.32 -9.88 1.25
CA PRO A 147 -0.72 -9.35 2.56
C PRO A 147 -1.90 -10.13 3.15
N ALA A 148 -1.87 -10.40 4.46
CA ALA A 148 -2.89 -11.21 5.15
C ALA A 148 -4.33 -10.72 4.89
N CYS A 149 -4.55 -9.40 4.84
CA CYS A 149 -5.86 -8.80 4.56
C CYS A 149 -6.34 -8.99 3.11
N VAL A 150 -5.44 -9.26 2.17
CA VAL A 150 -5.78 -9.59 0.78
C VAL A 150 -6.17 -11.05 0.68
N GLU A 151 -5.35 -11.93 1.26
CA GLU A 151 -5.56 -13.38 1.24
C GLU A 151 -6.86 -13.77 1.96
N ALA A 152 -7.17 -13.11 3.09
CA ALA A 152 -8.38 -13.35 3.85
C ALA A 152 -9.66 -12.74 3.25
N CYS A 153 -9.58 -11.98 2.15
CA CYS A 153 -10.75 -11.32 1.57
C CYS A 153 -11.60 -12.31 0.74
N PRO A 154 -12.79 -12.74 1.21
CA PRO A 154 -13.54 -13.81 0.55
C PRO A 154 -14.13 -13.40 -0.81
N THR A 155 -14.30 -12.10 -1.05
CA THR A 155 -14.86 -11.58 -2.32
C THR A 155 -13.80 -11.11 -3.30
N GLY A 156 -12.51 -11.14 -2.90
CA GLY A 156 -11.44 -10.55 -3.71
C GLY A 156 -11.59 -9.04 -3.92
N ALA A 157 -12.24 -8.34 -2.95
CA ALA A 157 -12.35 -6.88 -2.99
C ALA A 157 -10.99 -6.17 -2.89
N ARG A 158 -9.96 -6.82 -2.35
CA ARG A 158 -8.60 -6.30 -2.24
C ARG A 158 -7.67 -7.03 -3.20
N VAL A 159 -6.92 -6.29 -4.00
CA VAL A 159 -5.88 -6.81 -4.89
C VAL A 159 -4.59 -6.06 -4.61
N PHE A 160 -3.49 -6.76 -4.44
CA PHE A 160 -2.17 -6.20 -4.13
C PHE A 160 -1.15 -6.63 -5.17
N GLY A 161 -0.16 -5.80 -5.44
CA GLY A 161 0.94 -6.14 -6.34
C GLY A 161 1.82 -4.96 -6.71
N ASP A 162 2.66 -5.19 -7.69
CA ASP A 162 3.60 -4.23 -8.26
C ASP A 162 2.94 -3.47 -9.44
N LEU A 163 2.84 -2.15 -9.35
CA LEU A 163 2.33 -1.31 -10.43
C LEU A 163 3.28 -1.21 -11.64
N ASN A 164 4.57 -1.42 -11.42
CA ASN A 164 5.56 -1.35 -12.49
C ASN A 164 5.67 -2.66 -13.28
N ASP A 165 5.06 -3.74 -12.78
CA ASP A 165 4.94 -4.99 -13.52
C ASP A 165 3.65 -4.99 -14.36
N PRO A 166 3.73 -4.89 -15.70
CA PRO A 166 2.54 -4.88 -16.56
C PRO A 166 1.77 -6.20 -16.53
N THR A 167 2.38 -7.28 -16.06
CA THR A 167 1.73 -8.59 -15.92
C THR A 167 0.97 -8.73 -14.62
N SER A 168 1.25 -7.87 -13.65
CA SER A 168 0.59 -7.86 -12.34
C SER A 168 -0.92 -7.60 -12.46
N PRO A 169 -1.77 -8.34 -11.73
CA PRO A 169 -3.21 -8.09 -11.71
C PRO A 169 -3.59 -6.64 -11.36
N ILE A 170 -2.86 -6.02 -10.43
CA ILE A 170 -3.15 -4.65 -10.03
C ILE A 170 -2.86 -3.63 -11.13
N SER A 171 -1.77 -3.78 -11.89
CA SER A 171 -1.42 -2.90 -12.99
C SER A 171 -2.52 -2.90 -14.05
N ARG A 172 -3.02 -4.09 -14.40
CA ARG A 172 -4.13 -4.27 -15.35
C ARG A 172 -5.43 -3.65 -14.83
N LEU A 173 -5.75 -3.84 -13.55
CA LEU A 173 -6.95 -3.26 -12.94
C LEU A 173 -6.89 -1.73 -12.93
N VAL A 174 -5.78 -1.15 -12.49
CA VAL A 174 -5.62 0.31 -12.43
C VAL A 174 -5.62 0.93 -13.83
N ALA A 175 -5.05 0.27 -14.84
CA ALA A 175 -5.03 0.76 -16.22
C ALA A 175 -6.40 0.70 -16.90
N ASN A 176 -7.22 -0.34 -16.60
CA ASN A 176 -8.46 -0.62 -17.32
C ASN A 176 -9.74 -0.25 -16.54
N THR A 177 -9.62 0.28 -15.33
CA THR A 177 -10.77 0.63 -14.48
C THR A 177 -10.65 2.07 -14.01
N ALA A 178 -11.75 2.82 -14.05
CA ALA A 178 -11.81 4.12 -13.42
C ALA A 178 -11.59 3.97 -11.91
N THR A 179 -10.51 4.53 -11.40
CA THR A 179 -10.14 4.46 -9.99
C THR A 179 -10.07 5.86 -9.37
N GLN A 180 -10.31 5.92 -8.09
CA GLN A 180 -10.21 7.13 -7.27
C GLN A 180 -9.17 6.89 -6.17
N ARG A 181 -8.58 7.97 -5.68
CA ARG A 181 -7.68 7.94 -4.52
C ARG A 181 -8.22 8.90 -3.46
N LEU A 182 -8.01 8.55 -2.18
CA LEU A 182 -8.47 9.37 -1.08
C LEU A 182 -7.63 10.63 -0.95
N LYS A 183 -8.28 11.77 -0.64
CA LYS A 183 -7.64 13.04 -0.27
C LYS A 183 -6.49 13.45 -1.19
N VAL A 184 -6.71 13.40 -2.50
CA VAL A 184 -5.71 13.76 -3.53
C VAL A 184 -5.26 15.22 -3.42
N GLU A 185 -6.12 16.09 -2.90
CA GLU A 185 -5.88 17.51 -2.66
C GLU A 185 -4.75 17.76 -1.67
N THR A 186 -4.39 16.78 -0.84
CA THR A 186 -3.28 16.89 0.12
C THR A 186 -1.90 16.78 -0.52
N GLY A 187 -1.82 16.37 -1.79
CA GLY A 187 -0.56 16.13 -2.49
C GLY A 187 0.25 14.94 -1.96
N ALA A 188 -0.34 14.11 -1.11
CA ALA A 188 0.35 12.96 -0.51
C ALA A 188 0.58 11.80 -1.51
N GLU A 189 -0.17 11.76 -2.61
CA GLU A 189 -0.10 10.72 -3.65
C GLU A 189 -0.25 9.29 -3.10
N PRO A 190 -1.46 8.93 -2.61
CA PRO A 190 -1.70 7.61 -2.03
C PRO A 190 -1.57 6.48 -3.05
N MET A 191 -1.06 5.32 -2.60
CA MET A 191 -0.85 4.11 -3.40
C MET A 191 -1.97 3.07 -3.21
N ILE A 192 -3.14 3.52 -2.74
CA ILE A 192 -4.36 2.73 -2.73
C ILE A 192 -5.34 3.31 -3.74
N PHE A 193 -5.79 2.46 -4.64
CA PHE A 193 -6.70 2.78 -5.72
C PHE A 193 -8.05 2.15 -5.43
N TYR A 194 -9.08 2.98 -5.35
CA TYR A 194 -10.44 2.54 -5.08
C TYR A 194 -11.28 2.56 -6.35
N ARG A 195 -12.10 1.54 -6.53
CA ARG A 195 -13.19 1.50 -7.48
C ARG A 195 -14.51 1.70 -6.74
N ASP A 196 -15.43 2.40 -7.36
CA ASP A 196 -16.80 2.62 -6.87
C ASP A 196 -16.87 3.29 -5.47
N LEU A 197 -15.95 4.23 -5.19
CA LEU A 197 -16.12 5.10 -4.02
C LEU A 197 -17.40 5.95 -4.20
N PRO A 198 -18.21 6.09 -3.15
CA PRO A 198 -19.42 6.90 -3.24
C PRO A 198 -19.10 8.38 -3.47
N ALA A 199 -19.77 9.00 -4.43
CA ALA A 199 -19.65 10.42 -4.68
C ALA A 199 -20.06 11.23 -3.42
N GLY A 200 -19.18 12.16 -2.99
CA GLY A 200 -19.43 13.03 -1.85
C GLY A 200 -19.27 12.39 -0.48
N ALA A 201 -18.71 11.20 -0.39
CA ALA A 201 -18.27 10.67 0.89
C ALA A 201 -17.01 11.46 1.35
N ASN A 202 -17.11 12.12 2.50
CA ASN A 202 -15.95 12.70 3.20
C ASN A 202 -15.11 11.54 3.77
N LEU A 203 -14.24 10.99 2.94
CA LEU A 203 -13.44 9.79 3.23
C LEU A 203 -11.99 10.15 3.56
#